data_bbcc07d17de1fb54cdfe6addb6068a94
#
_entry.id   bbcc07d17de1fb54cdfe6addb6068a94
#
_cell.length_a   1.000
_cell.length_b   1.000
_cell.length_c   1.000
_cell.angle_alpha   90.00
_cell.angle_beta   90.00
_cell.angle_gamma   90.00
#
_symmetry.space_group_name_H-M   'P 1'
#
loop_
_entity.id
_entity.type
_entity.pdbx_description
1 polymer ?
#
loop_
_entity_poly.entity_id
_entity_poly.type
_entity_poly.pdbx_seq_one_letter_code
_entity_poly.pdbx_strand_id
1 'polypeptide(L)' 'MCLSIPSKVIEIYENNVATVETLGVTRKVSLDLISEEVKVGEYVLIHVGYAMQKIDTQFALESLEVYQKIAEDMDAGKI' A
#
# COMPACT_ATOMS: atom_id res chain seq x y z
N MET A 1 11.38 8.58 9.54
CA MET A 1 9.93 8.66 9.67
C MET A 1 9.29 7.90 8.53
N CYS A 2 8.35 7.04 8.86
CA CYS A 2 7.64 6.29 7.84
C CYS A 2 6.36 7.00 7.47
N LEU A 3 6.24 7.32 6.20
CA LEU A 3 4.96 7.70 5.65
C LEU A 3 4.29 6.40 5.22
N SER A 4 3.25 6.00 5.94
CA SER A 4 2.53 4.79 5.61
C SER A 4 1.52 5.09 4.52
N ILE A 5 1.91 4.86 3.29
CA ILE A 5 1.02 5.02 2.16
C ILE A 5 0.28 3.71 1.94
N PRO A 6 -1.06 3.73 1.86
CA PRO A 6 -1.81 2.51 1.61
C PRO A 6 -1.39 1.85 0.29
N SER A 7 -1.17 0.54 0.35
CA SER A 7 -0.78 -0.24 -0.82
C SER A 7 -1.83 -1.31 -1.09
N LYS A 8 -2.23 -1.44 -2.34
CA LYS A 8 -3.26 -2.39 -2.73
C LYS A 8 -2.66 -3.76 -2.97
N VAL A 9 -3.23 -4.78 -2.35
CA VAL A 9 -2.82 -6.15 -2.58
C VAL A 9 -3.37 -6.61 -3.92
N ILE A 10 -2.48 -6.96 -4.85
CA ILE A 10 -2.89 -7.39 -6.19
C ILE A 10 -2.69 -8.88 -6.42
N GLU A 11 -1.84 -9.52 -5.63
CA GLU A 11 -1.62 -10.96 -5.74
C GLU A 11 -1.09 -11.49 -4.42
N ILE A 12 -1.54 -12.69 -4.03
CA ILE A 12 -1.09 -13.33 -2.80
C ILE A 12 -0.50 -14.67 -3.18
N TYR A 13 0.70 -14.96 -2.64
CA TYR A 13 1.42 -16.19 -2.91
C TYR A 13 1.43 -17.08 -1.69
N GLU A 14 1.92 -18.30 -1.84
CA GLU A 14 2.21 -19.17 -0.72
C GLU A 14 3.27 -18.52 0.17
N ASN A 15 3.42 -18.97 1.39
CA ASN A 15 4.40 -18.45 2.34
C ASN A 15 4.12 -17.03 2.83
N ASN A 16 2.84 -16.61 2.80
CA ASN A 16 2.44 -15.30 3.31
C ASN A 16 3.18 -14.13 2.64
N VAL A 17 3.36 -14.23 1.34
CA VAL A 17 3.96 -13.14 0.55
C VAL A 17 2.89 -12.61 -0.40
N ALA A 18 2.90 -11.32 -0.62
CA ALA A 18 1.96 -10.69 -1.53
C ALA A 18 2.66 -9.67 -2.40
N THR A 19 2.13 -9.44 -3.59
CA THR A 19 2.52 -8.30 -4.42
C THR A 19 1.54 -7.19 -4.15
N VAL A 20 2.07 -6.02 -3.87
CA VAL A 20 1.26 -4.83 -3.61
C VAL A 20 1.62 -3.74 -4.60
N GLU A 21 0.68 -2.84 -4.84
CA GLU A 21 0.86 -1.74 -5.75
C GLU A 21 0.60 -0.43 -5.01
N THR A 22 1.49 0.53 -5.20
CA THR A 22 1.39 1.85 -4.58
C THR A 22 1.70 2.90 -5.63
N LEU A 23 0.72 3.67 -6.02
CA LEU A 23 0.88 4.76 -6.99
C LEU A 23 1.64 4.31 -8.26
N GLY A 24 1.30 3.13 -8.76
CA GLY A 24 1.87 2.59 -9.99
C GLY A 24 3.14 1.77 -9.80
N VAL A 25 3.65 1.66 -8.58
CA VAL A 25 4.85 0.88 -8.29
C VAL A 25 4.43 -0.42 -7.59
N THR A 26 4.95 -1.55 -8.05
CA THR A 26 4.66 -2.85 -7.44
C THR A 26 5.88 -3.39 -6.73
N ARG A 27 5.64 -4.13 -5.66
CA ARG A 27 6.70 -4.84 -4.95
C ARG A 27 6.12 -5.99 -4.14
N LYS A 28 6.99 -6.90 -3.76
CA LYS A 28 6.60 -8.02 -2.90
C LYS A 28 6.85 -7.67 -1.46
N VAL A 29 5.91 -8.05 -0.60
CA VAL A 29 6.01 -7.80 0.84
C VAL A 29 5.59 -9.04 1.59
N SER A 30 6.04 -9.14 2.85
CA SER A 30 5.65 -10.22 3.74
C SER A 30 4.35 -9.85 4.47
N LEU A 31 3.48 -10.83 4.62
CA LEU A 31 2.24 -10.68 5.40
C LEU A 31 2.37 -11.28 6.80
N ASP A 32 3.58 -11.68 7.19
CA ASP A 32 3.79 -12.42 8.45
C ASP A 32 3.40 -11.63 9.70
N LEU A 33 3.43 -10.31 9.64
CA LEU A 33 3.13 -9.47 10.80
C LEU A 33 1.64 -9.12 10.93
N ILE A 34 0.83 -9.50 9.96
CA ILE A 34 -0.60 -9.24 10.00
C ILE A 34 -1.31 -10.49 10.54
N SER A 35 -2.10 -10.30 11.60
CA SER A 35 -2.78 -11.42 12.24
C SER A 35 -4.12 -11.74 11.59
N GLU A 36 -4.68 -10.84 10.81
CA GLU A 36 -5.96 -11.09 10.16
C GLU A 36 -5.77 -11.49 8.70
N GLU A 37 -6.78 -12.13 8.13
CA GLU A 37 -6.72 -12.57 6.74
C GLU A 37 -6.73 -11.39 5.79
N VAL A 38 -5.83 -11.41 4.78
CA VAL A 38 -5.75 -10.39 3.76
C VAL A 38 -6.16 -11.01 2.43
N LYS A 39 -6.97 -10.28 1.67
CA LYS A 39 -7.45 -10.73 0.37
C LYS A 39 -7.02 -9.77 -0.72
N VAL A 40 -6.92 -10.28 -1.95
CA VAL A 40 -6.64 -9.45 -3.12
C VAL A 40 -7.69 -8.34 -3.21
N GLY A 41 -7.23 -7.13 -3.47
CA GLY A 41 -8.08 -5.94 -3.54
C GLY A 41 -8.12 -5.14 -2.25
N GLU A 42 -7.65 -5.71 -1.14
CA GLU A 42 -7.60 -5.00 0.13
C GLU A 42 -6.34 -4.16 0.23
N TYR A 43 -6.33 -3.24 1.17
CA TYR A 43 -5.22 -2.30 1.35
C TYR A 43 -4.50 -2.56 2.66
N VAL A 44 -3.18 -2.43 2.61
CA VAL A 44 -2.34 -2.63 3.78
C VAL A 44 -1.34 -1.48 3.89
N LEU A 45 -0.81 -1.27 5.08
CA LEU A 45 0.27 -0.32 5.33
C LEU A 45 1.58 -1.08 5.36
N ILE A 46 2.57 -0.59 4.63
CA ILE A 46 3.86 -1.26 4.47
C ILE A 46 4.94 -0.51 5.22
N HIS A 47 5.80 -1.25 5.90
CA HIS A 47 6.98 -0.69 6.56
C HIS A 47 8.13 -1.67 6.41
N VAL A 48 9.20 -1.23 5.77
CA VAL A 48 10.44 -2.00 5.60
C VAL A 48 10.19 -3.39 4.99
N GLY A 49 9.31 -3.44 3.98
CA GLY A 49 9.05 -4.71 3.27
C GLY A 49 8.05 -5.63 3.95
N TYR A 50 7.47 -5.22 5.09
CA TYR A 50 6.44 -5.98 5.77
C TYR A 50 5.13 -5.23 5.75
N ALA A 51 4.05 -5.96 5.47
CA ALA A 51 2.73 -5.41 5.66
C ALA A 51 2.44 -5.40 7.17
N MET A 52 2.11 -4.23 7.70
CA MET A 52 1.95 -4.06 9.15
C MET A 52 0.51 -4.19 9.60
N GLN A 53 -0.43 -3.68 8.82
CA GLN A 53 -1.83 -3.77 9.17
C GLN A 53 -2.69 -3.57 7.93
N LYS A 54 -3.89 -4.14 7.99
CA LYS A 54 -4.90 -3.92 6.96
C LYS A 54 -5.71 -2.68 7.34
N ILE A 55 -6.02 -1.85 6.36
CA ILE A 55 -6.80 -0.65 6.61
C ILE A 55 -8.10 -0.67 5.82
N ASP A 56 -9.04 0.15 6.25
CA ASP A 56 -10.32 0.27 5.57
C ASP A 56 -10.12 0.78 4.14
N THR A 57 -10.77 0.12 3.18
CA THR A 57 -10.60 0.44 1.77
C THR A 57 -11.00 1.88 1.44
N GLN A 58 -12.09 2.36 2.04
CA GLN A 58 -12.53 3.73 1.78
C GLN A 58 -11.51 4.75 2.27
N PHE A 59 -10.98 4.53 3.46
CA PHE A 59 -9.94 5.40 4.01
C PHE A 59 -8.68 5.34 3.14
N ALA A 60 -8.32 4.16 2.65
CA ALA A 60 -7.15 3.99 1.80
C ALA A 60 -7.30 4.78 0.50
N LEU A 61 -8.47 4.70 -0.13
CA LEU A 61 -8.71 5.41 -1.38
C LEU A 61 -8.64 6.92 -1.19
N GLU A 62 -9.18 7.43 -0.09
CA GLU A 62 -9.12 8.87 0.20
C GLU A 62 -7.68 9.31 0.44
N SER A 63 -6.91 8.52 1.17
CA SER A 63 -5.51 8.84 1.44
C SER A 63 -4.67 8.85 0.16
N LEU A 64 -4.88 7.85 -0.70
CA LEU A 64 -4.14 7.75 -1.96
C LEU A 64 -4.45 8.91 -2.90
N GLU A 65 -5.66 9.41 -2.89
CA GLU A 65 -6.04 10.58 -3.66
C GLU A 65 -5.17 11.79 -3.29
N VAL A 66 -4.96 12.01 -1.99
CA VAL A 66 -4.12 13.11 -1.51
C VAL A 66 -2.68 12.91 -1.94
N TYR A 67 -2.12 11.73 -1.76
CA TYR A 67 -0.74 11.45 -2.16
C TYR A 67 -0.54 11.60 -3.65
N GLN A 68 -1.48 11.14 -4.44
CA GLN A 68 -1.39 11.26 -5.90
C GLN A 68 -1.38 12.71 -6.35
N LYS A 69 -2.20 13.54 -5.72
CA LYS A 69 -2.24 14.96 -6.05
C LYS A 69 -0.94 15.65 -5.71
N ILE A 70 -0.32 15.30 -4.58
CA ILE A 70 0.98 15.85 -4.21
C ILE A 70 2.03 15.47 -5.25
N ALA A 71 2.04 14.21 -5.68
CA ALA A 71 2.99 13.75 -6.69
C ALA A 71 2.81 14.47 -8.02
N GLU A 72 1.56 14.67 -8.43
CA GLU A 72 1.27 15.40 -9.67
C GLU A 72 1.77 16.84 -9.61
N ASP A 73 1.56 17.52 -8.49
CA ASP A 73 2.01 18.89 -8.32
C ASP A 73 3.54 18.98 -8.38
N MET A 74 4.23 18.01 -7.81
CA MET A 74 5.70 17.95 -7.88
C MET A 74 6.17 17.70 -9.31
N ASP A 75 5.53 16.80 -10.03
CA ASP A 75 5.87 16.50 -11.42
C ASP A 75 5.64 17.70 -12.32
N ALA A 76 4.67 18.52 -12.01
CA ALA A 76 4.38 19.72 -12.79
C ALA A 76 5.34 20.85 -12.50
N GLY A 77 6.30 20.65 -11.59
CA GLY A 77 7.32 21.66 -11.28
C GLY A 77 6.77 22.85 -10.54
N LYS A 78 5.72 22.67 -9.79
CA LYS A 78 5.06 23.77 -9.09
C LYS A 78 5.61 24.01 -7.69
N ILE A 79 6.69 23.37 -7.38
CA ILE A 79 7.33 23.51 -6.08
C ILE A 79 8.66 24.20 -6.23
#